data_bffe5db119a337e2507c7e5c1975b5a9
#
_entry.id   bffe5db119a337e2507c7e5c1975b5a9
#
_cell.length_a   1.000
_cell.length_b   1.000
_cell.length_c   1.000
_cell.angle_alpha   90.00
_cell.angle_beta   90.00
_cell.angle_gamma   90.00
#
_symmetry.space_group_name_H-M   'P 1'
#
loop_
_entity.id
_entity.type
_entity.pdbx_description
1 polymer ?
#
loop_
_entity_poly.entity_id
_entity_poly.type
_entity_poly.pdbx_seq_one_letter_code
_entity_poly.pdbx_strand_id
1 'polypeptide(L)'
;RDLRMSRGLGDVYKRQVKENLDFVRNMIPKLYENGIYMLGMEFGAYEDQRQLDSLINAPKYDEQLARQLMFNYNTRWAIVEYMSIYKAAWEWNRSLPEQARRFRILNISYRYNWEAFEKVRTPENMKKVFPLGNTEDFRCALLEREVLSCHEKILVLTGTIHAFTSYCFPYYDYTSPDFVRYEKRFLGNLLYSKYNTKVVSVALHQPFFNYPNHQPALVSPAVGKLEVIMSKYNNKPVGFDLKRSLIGELRDHSYYSMGYTDFTLADLFDGYIFLKPIKELSSCTIDYKFVNDGNWEEAVRNSPDPDWHPRPQNKKQYWETVTEFMNIKKRYENVQ
;
A
#
# COMPACT_ATOMS: atom_id res chain seq x y z
N ARG A 1 1.28 15.06 18.48
CA ARG A 1 -0.19 15.07 18.35
C ARG A 1 -0.73 14.02 17.35
N ASP A 2 0.07 13.47 16.42
CA ASP A 2 -0.50 12.79 15.24
C ASP A 2 0.01 11.36 14.95
N LEU A 3 0.70 10.72 15.89
CA LEU A 3 1.13 9.33 15.76
C LEU A 3 -0.02 8.30 15.87
N ARG A 4 -1.24 8.74 16.18
CA ARG A 4 -2.45 7.89 16.20
C ARG A 4 -3.02 7.63 14.81
N MET A 5 -2.59 8.38 13.78
CA MET A 5 -3.30 8.49 12.51
C MET A 5 -2.81 7.58 11.38
N SER A 6 -1.69 6.91 11.48
CA SER A 6 -1.26 5.97 10.45
C SER A 6 -2.12 4.69 10.39
N ARG A 7 -3.31 4.69 11.02
CA ARG A 7 -4.11 3.49 11.27
C ARG A 7 -5.58 3.67 11.07
N GLY A 8 -5.96 4.13 9.91
CA GLY A 8 -7.31 3.82 9.46
C GLY A 8 -7.40 2.30 9.28
N LEU A 9 -8.32 1.62 9.96
CA LEU A 9 -8.68 0.22 9.72
C LEU A 9 -8.81 -0.10 8.23
N GLY A 10 -9.13 0.91 7.40
CA GLY A 10 -9.24 0.80 5.96
C GLY A 10 -7.95 0.49 5.19
N ASP A 11 -6.79 0.87 5.71
CA ASP A 11 -5.52 0.68 4.99
C ASP A 11 -4.95 -0.74 5.16
N VAL A 12 -5.16 -1.35 6.32
CA VAL A 12 -4.71 -2.73 6.62
C VAL A 12 -5.40 -3.76 5.72
N TYR A 13 -6.61 -3.47 5.22
CA TYR A 13 -7.45 -4.44 4.51
C TYR A 13 -7.23 -4.49 2.99
N LYS A 14 -6.35 -3.66 2.41
CA LYS A 14 -6.31 -3.44 0.95
C LYS A 14 -5.05 -3.99 0.27
N ARG A 15 -4.09 -4.50 1.03
CA ARG A 15 -2.73 -4.83 0.56
C ARG A 15 -2.55 -6.28 0.10
N GLN A 16 -3.61 -7.10 0.15
CA GLN A 16 -3.52 -8.56 -0.08
C GLN A 16 -4.25 -9.02 -1.34
N VAL A 17 -4.59 -8.10 -2.25
CA VAL A 17 -5.21 -8.44 -3.53
C VAL A 17 -4.12 -8.83 -4.52
N LYS A 18 -4.13 -10.11 -4.91
CA LYS A 18 -3.14 -10.68 -5.82
C LYS A 18 -3.09 -9.96 -7.16
N GLU A 19 -4.25 -9.69 -7.75
CA GLU A 19 -4.37 -9.04 -9.05
C GLU A 19 -3.71 -7.66 -9.07
N ASN A 20 -3.80 -6.91 -7.97
CA ASN A 20 -3.19 -5.58 -7.87
C ASN A 20 -1.67 -5.66 -7.89
N LEU A 21 -1.08 -6.62 -7.16
CA LEU A 21 0.36 -6.81 -7.12
C LEU A 21 0.89 -7.41 -8.43
N ASP A 22 0.17 -8.37 -9.01
CA ASP A 22 0.49 -8.94 -10.33
C ASP A 22 0.44 -7.86 -11.41
N PHE A 23 -0.53 -6.94 -11.36
CA PHE A 23 -0.60 -5.81 -12.28
C PHE A 23 0.65 -4.92 -12.16
N VAL A 24 1.03 -4.51 -10.95
CA VAL A 24 2.23 -3.67 -10.74
C VAL A 24 3.49 -4.39 -11.20
N ARG A 25 3.64 -5.67 -10.87
CA ARG A 25 4.75 -6.52 -11.34
C ARG A 25 4.86 -6.52 -12.87
N ASN A 26 3.73 -6.73 -13.55
CA ASN A 26 3.68 -6.82 -15.01
C ASN A 26 3.85 -5.45 -15.70
N MET A 27 3.70 -4.35 -14.97
CA MET A 27 3.93 -3.00 -15.49
C MET A 27 5.41 -2.64 -15.61
N ILE A 28 6.34 -3.34 -14.98
CA ILE A 28 7.77 -2.99 -14.97
C ILE A 28 8.33 -2.76 -16.39
N PRO A 29 8.15 -3.68 -17.37
CA PRO A 29 8.60 -3.43 -18.73
C PRO A 29 7.96 -2.18 -19.36
N LYS A 30 6.66 -2.00 -19.15
CA LYS A 30 5.91 -0.85 -19.71
C LYS A 30 6.32 0.47 -19.09
N LEU A 31 6.61 0.51 -17.81
CA LEU A 31 7.17 1.68 -17.15
C LEU A 31 8.51 2.06 -17.79
N TYR A 32 9.40 1.08 -17.93
CA TYR A 32 10.70 1.29 -18.51
C TYR A 32 10.64 1.80 -19.95
N GLU A 33 9.82 1.17 -20.82
CA GLU A 33 9.59 1.57 -22.21
C GLU A 33 9.05 3.02 -22.32
N ASN A 34 8.37 3.52 -21.30
CA ASN A 34 7.83 4.89 -21.23
C ASN A 34 8.70 5.87 -20.43
N GLY A 35 9.96 5.52 -20.17
CA GLY A 35 10.92 6.40 -19.51
C GLY A 35 10.67 6.57 -18.00
N ILE A 36 10.00 5.60 -17.37
CA ILE A 36 9.84 5.51 -15.91
C ILE A 36 10.72 4.36 -15.43
N TYR A 37 11.87 4.71 -14.88
CA TYR A 37 12.92 3.75 -14.51
C TYR A 37 12.88 3.35 -13.04
N MET A 38 11.88 3.81 -12.29
CA MET A 38 11.77 3.56 -10.86
C MET A 38 10.35 3.17 -10.44
N LEU A 39 10.29 2.21 -9.52
CA LEU A 39 9.09 1.85 -8.76
C LEU A 39 9.35 2.15 -7.28
N GLY A 40 8.63 3.13 -6.72
CA GLY A 40 8.61 3.37 -5.27
C GLY A 40 7.75 2.33 -4.57
N MET A 41 8.22 1.79 -3.47
CA MET A 41 7.55 0.73 -2.74
C MET A 41 7.44 1.11 -1.26
N GLU A 42 6.20 1.40 -0.82
CA GLU A 42 5.93 1.69 0.60
C GLU A 42 6.37 0.52 1.51
N PHE A 43 6.27 -0.69 0.97
CA PHE A 43 6.42 -1.94 1.71
C PHE A 43 7.88 -2.43 1.76
N GLY A 44 8.80 -1.50 2.00
CA GLY A 44 10.21 -1.80 2.13
C GLY A 44 10.95 -0.71 2.92
N ALA A 45 11.98 -1.12 3.65
CA ALA A 45 12.79 -0.22 4.47
C ALA A 45 13.96 0.36 3.68
N TYR A 46 14.12 1.68 3.72
CA TYR A 46 15.19 2.38 3.00
C TYR A 46 16.59 2.01 3.53
N GLU A 47 16.71 1.62 4.78
CA GLU A 47 17.96 1.10 5.35
C GLU A 47 18.50 -0.11 4.59
N ASP A 48 17.60 -0.88 3.95
CA ASP A 48 17.95 -2.05 3.14
C ASP A 48 18.15 -1.73 1.65
N GLN A 49 18.11 -0.45 1.25
CA GLN A 49 18.14 -0.07 -0.17
C GLN A 49 19.35 -0.62 -0.92
N ARG A 50 20.54 -0.60 -0.31
CA ARG A 50 21.75 -1.13 -0.95
C ARG A 50 21.67 -2.63 -1.25
N GLN A 51 21.07 -3.39 -0.33
CA GLN A 51 20.89 -4.83 -0.51
C GLN A 51 19.83 -5.11 -1.58
N LEU A 52 18.76 -4.31 -1.63
CA LEU A 52 17.75 -4.40 -2.69
C LEU A 52 18.33 -4.05 -4.05
N ASP A 53 19.09 -2.95 -4.16
CA ASP A 53 19.79 -2.57 -5.41
C ASP A 53 20.77 -3.68 -5.85
N SER A 54 21.48 -4.32 -4.91
CA SER A 54 22.33 -5.48 -5.20
C SER A 54 21.54 -6.69 -5.68
N LEU A 55 20.43 -7.03 -5.01
CA LEU A 55 19.57 -8.16 -5.34
C LEU A 55 19.05 -8.08 -6.79
N ILE A 56 18.48 -6.93 -7.17
CA ILE A 56 17.85 -6.77 -8.49
C ILE A 56 18.85 -6.59 -9.64
N ASN A 57 20.15 -6.49 -9.33
CA ASN A 57 21.23 -6.40 -10.32
C ASN A 57 22.20 -7.59 -10.24
N ALA A 58 21.97 -8.56 -9.34
CA ALA A 58 22.83 -9.71 -9.14
C ALA A 58 22.85 -10.64 -10.37
N PRO A 59 23.96 -11.38 -10.62
CA PRO A 59 24.00 -12.41 -11.65
C PRO A 59 22.98 -13.53 -11.47
N LYS A 60 22.66 -13.85 -10.22
CA LYS A 60 21.66 -14.84 -9.79
C LYS A 60 20.74 -14.24 -8.74
N TYR A 61 19.44 -14.48 -8.88
CA TYR A 61 18.45 -14.02 -7.89
C TYR A 61 18.58 -14.79 -6.58
N ASP A 62 18.59 -14.05 -5.47
CA ASP A 62 18.63 -14.61 -4.12
C ASP A 62 17.26 -14.48 -3.45
N GLU A 63 16.50 -15.57 -3.43
CA GLU A 63 15.18 -15.60 -2.80
C GLU A 63 15.25 -15.45 -1.27
N GLN A 64 16.34 -15.87 -0.64
CA GLN A 64 16.52 -15.74 0.80
C GLN A 64 16.75 -14.28 1.18
N LEU A 65 17.56 -13.56 0.42
CA LEU A 65 17.74 -12.12 0.59
C LEU A 65 16.43 -11.36 0.36
N ALA A 66 15.66 -11.72 -0.66
CA ALA A 66 14.34 -11.09 -0.89
C ALA A 66 13.40 -11.25 0.31
N ARG A 67 13.34 -12.45 0.93
CA ARG A 67 12.58 -12.70 2.16
C ARG A 67 13.09 -11.85 3.32
N GLN A 68 14.42 -11.79 3.49
CA GLN A 68 15.03 -11.01 4.56
C GLN A 68 14.69 -9.52 4.45
N LEU A 69 14.76 -8.95 3.25
CA LEU A 69 14.40 -7.54 3.00
C LEU A 69 12.94 -7.24 3.36
N MET A 70 12.03 -8.13 2.98
CA MET A 70 10.61 -7.99 3.33
C MET A 70 10.36 -8.20 4.82
N PHE A 71 11.04 -9.17 5.43
CA PHE A 71 10.97 -9.44 6.87
C PHE A 71 11.47 -8.26 7.70
N ASN A 72 12.56 -7.61 7.30
CA ASN A 72 13.10 -6.42 7.95
C ASN A 72 12.10 -5.26 7.96
N TYR A 73 11.28 -5.14 6.93
CA TYR A 73 10.23 -4.13 6.87
C TYR A 73 9.07 -4.47 7.81
N ASN A 74 8.57 -5.71 7.74
CA ASN A 74 7.45 -6.14 8.56
C ASN A 74 7.43 -7.65 8.73
N THR A 75 7.60 -8.11 9.94
CA THR A 75 7.71 -9.54 10.29
C THR A 75 6.45 -10.37 10.03
N ARG A 76 5.31 -9.73 9.69
CA ARG A 76 4.06 -10.40 9.30
C ARG A 76 3.77 -10.33 7.80
N TRP A 77 4.70 -9.78 7.00
CA TRP A 77 4.50 -9.54 5.57
C TRP A 77 4.93 -10.72 4.70
N ALA A 78 4.53 -11.93 5.09
CA ALA A 78 4.86 -13.19 4.43
C ALA A 78 4.12 -13.37 3.08
N ILE A 79 4.27 -12.39 2.16
CA ILE A 79 3.49 -12.29 0.92
C ILE A 79 4.39 -12.47 -0.29
N VAL A 80 4.18 -13.57 -1.03
CA VAL A 80 4.98 -13.95 -2.20
C VAL A 80 4.94 -12.85 -3.27
N GLU A 81 3.79 -12.25 -3.53
CA GLU A 81 3.58 -11.30 -4.62
C GLU A 81 4.42 -10.03 -4.45
N TYR A 82 4.65 -9.54 -3.23
CA TYR A 82 5.56 -8.41 -3.01
C TYR A 82 7.01 -8.76 -3.39
N MET A 83 7.48 -9.94 -2.97
CA MET A 83 8.82 -10.41 -3.33
C MET A 83 8.94 -10.73 -4.83
N SER A 84 7.83 -11.09 -5.48
CA SER A 84 7.81 -11.32 -6.93
C SER A 84 8.01 -10.04 -7.75
N ILE A 85 7.71 -8.86 -7.18
CA ILE A 85 8.04 -7.58 -7.80
C ILE A 85 9.56 -7.38 -7.84
N TYR A 86 10.30 -7.74 -6.78
CA TYR A 86 11.76 -7.72 -6.79
C TYR A 86 12.32 -8.65 -7.88
N LYS A 87 11.76 -9.87 -7.97
CA LYS A 87 12.18 -10.84 -8.98
C LYS A 87 11.91 -10.36 -10.40
N ALA A 88 10.77 -9.75 -10.65
CA ALA A 88 10.44 -9.19 -11.98
C ALA A 88 11.38 -8.03 -12.35
N ALA A 89 11.75 -7.16 -11.42
CA ALA A 89 12.75 -6.12 -11.67
C ALA A 89 14.12 -6.71 -11.97
N TRP A 90 14.52 -7.77 -11.25
CA TRP A 90 15.73 -8.53 -11.52
C TRP A 90 15.71 -9.18 -12.92
N GLU A 91 14.65 -9.90 -13.29
CA GLU A 91 14.46 -10.52 -14.60
C GLU A 91 14.54 -9.47 -15.72
N TRP A 92 13.88 -8.33 -15.54
CA TRP A 92 13.93 -7.22 -16.49
C TRP A 92 15.36 -6.69 -16.63
N ASN A 93 16.05 -6.40 -15.53
CA ASN A 93 17.41 -5.91 -15.54
C ASN A 93 18.39 -6.90 -16.20
N ARG A 94 18.18 -8.20 -16.02
CA ARG A 94 18.98 -9.26 -16.67
C ARG A 94 18.76 -9.34 -18.18
N SER A 95 17.60 -8.95 -18.68
CA SER A 95 17.28 -8.93 -20.11
C SER A 95 17.83 -7.70 -20.84
N LEU A 96 18.24 -6.66 -20.11
CA LEU A 96 18.73 -5.41 -20.68
C LEU A 96 20.21 -5.54 -21.11
N PRO A 97 20.62 -4.83 -22.18
CA PRO A 97 22.04 -4.67 -22.54
C PRO A 97 22.86 -4.14 -21.34
N GLU A 98 24.16 -4.44 -21.34
CA GLU A 98 25.05 -4.04 -20.23
C GLU A 98 25.07 -2.53 -19.98
N GLN A 99 25.08 -1.73 -21.04
CA GLN A 99 25.13 -0.28 -21.00
C GLN A 99 23.75 0.37 -20.73
N ALA A 100 22.67 -0.40 -20.77
CA ALA A 100 21.35 0.13 -20.53
C ALA A 100 21.17 0.54 -19.07
N ARG A 101 20.41 1.62 -18.86
CA ARG A 101 19.99 2.04 -17.54
C ARG A 101 19.23 0.89 -16.86
N ARG A 102 19.53 0.61 -15.61
CA ARG A 102 18.81 -0.42 -14.83
C ARG A 102 17.51 0.14 -14.27
N PHE A 103 16.48 -0.70 -14.22
CA PHE A 103 15.26 -0.41 -13.47
C PHE A 103 15.55 -0.52 -11.98
N ARG A 104 15.04 0.43 -11.18
CA ARG A 104 15.27 0.48 -9.73
C ARG A 104 13.96 0.34 -8.98
N ILE A 105 13.98 -0.40 -7.86
CA ILE A 105 12.94 -0.35 -6.85
C ILE A 105 13.47 0.50 -5.71
N LEU A 106 12.71 1.53 -5.31
CA LEU A 106 13.04 2.42 -4.22
C LEU A 106 12.14 2.12 -3.03
N ASN A 107 12.70 1.58 -1.95
CA ASN A 107 11.99 1.45 -0.68
C ASN A 107 11.75 2.82 -0.08
N ILE A 108 10.51 3.19 0.19
CA ILE A 108 10.16 4.54 0.64
C ILE A 108 9.73 4.63 2.11
N SER A 109 9.79 3.53 2.85
CA SER A 109 9.59 3.53 4.30
C SER A 109 10.91 3.32 5.04
N TYR A 110 10.86 3.25 6.35
CA TYR A 110 11.98 2.90 7.21
C TYR A 110 11.56 1.80 8.19
N ARG A 111 12.52 1.19 8.88
CA ARG A 111 12.23 0.13 9.84
C ARG A 111 11.59 0.70 11.11
N TYR A 112 10.48 0.11 11.52
CA TYR A 112 9.81 0.44 12.77
C TYR A 112 10.35 -0.44 13.89
N ASN A 113 10.66 0.17 15.02
CA ASN A 113 11.17 -0.54 16.20
C ASN A 113 10.02 -0.94 17.13
N TRP A 114 9.24 -1.95 16.76
CA TRP A 114 8.11 -2.43 17.56
C TRP A 114 8.56 -3.14 18.86
N GLU A 115 9.80 -3.57 18.95
CA GLU A 115 10.36 -4.10 20.19
C GLU A 115 10.36 -3.05 21.31
N ALA A 116 10.59 -1.78 20.98
CA ALA A 116 10.59 -0.66 21.90
C ALA A 116 9.20 -0.17 22.33
N PHE A 117 8.10 -0.81 21.88
CA PHE A 117 6.75 -0.39 22.24
C PHE A 117 6.40 -0.73 23.70
N GLU A 118 6.09 0.30 24.49
CA GLU A 118 5.84 0.21 25.94
C GLU A 118 4.33 0.14 26.29
N LYS A 119 3.51 -0.53 25.50
CA LYS A 119 2.05 -0.76 25.70
C LYS A 119 1.16 0.50 25.71
N VAL A 120 1.68 1.69 25.86
CA VAL A 120 0.92 2.94 25.85
C VAL A 120 1.39 3.85 24.71
N ARG A 121 0.46 4.36 23.92
CA ARG A 121 0.74 5.23 22.76
C ARG A 121 0.86 6.69 23.17
N THR A 122 1.81 7.01 24.03
CA THR A 122 2.21 8.41 24.23
C THR A 122 3.12 8.89 23.10
N PRO A 123 3.21 10.19 22.82
CA PRO A 123 4.16 10.73 21.85
C PRO A 123 5.61 10.30 22.12
N GLU A 124 6.01 10.18 23.37
CA GLU A 124 7.35 9.78 23.80
C GLU A 124 7.61 8.31 23.46
N ASN A 125 6.68 7.42 23.76
CA ASN A 125 6.81 5.99 23.47
C ASN A 125 6.78 5.74 21.96
N MET A 126 5.92 6.45 21.23
CA MET A 126 5.84 6.27 19.78
C MET A 126 7.07 6.80 19.04
N LYS A 127 7.82 7.76 19.60
CA LYS A 127 9.14 8.16 19.06
C LYS A 127 10.18 7.03 19.10
N LYS A 128 10.06 6.10 20.06
CA LYS A 128 10.95 4.92 20.13
C LYS A 128 10.62 3.91 19.03
N VAL A 129 9.33 3.79 18.68
CA VAL A 129 8.86 2.92 17.60
C VAL A 129 9.14 3.53 16.24
N PHE A 130 8.96 4.84 16.09
CA PHE A 130 9.16 5.59 14.85
C PHE A 130 10.37 6.54 14.98
N PRO A 131 11.61 6.01 14.95
CA PRO A 131 12.81 6.80 15.27
C PRO A 131 13.11 7.91 14.26
N LEU A 132 12.65 7.78 13.01
CA LEU A 132 12.82 8.80 11.97
C LEU A 132 11.61 9.74 11.85
N GLY A 133 10.69 9.70 12.81
CA GLY A 133 9.56 10.61 12.89
C GLY A 133 8.35 10.19 12.08
N ASN A 134 7.60 11.17 11.56
CA ASN A 134 6.40 10.90 10.79
C ASN A 134 6.75 10.22 9.46
N THR A 135 6.09 9.09 9.16
CA THR A 135 6.37 8.28 7.97
C THR A 135 6.05 8.99 6.67
N GLU A 136 5.03 9.85 6.65
CA GLU A 136 4.64 10.58 5.44
C GLU A 136 5.68 11.68 5.12
N ASP A 137 6.13 12.40 6.15
CA ASP A 137 7.18 13.41 6.00
C ASP A 137 8.50 12.76 5.53
N PHE A 138 8.87 11.60 6.11
CA PHE A 138 10.04 10.82 5.68
C PHE A 138 9.94 10.39 4.21
N ARG A 139 8.80 9.79 3.82
CA ARG A 139 8.55 9.33 2.43
C ARG A 139 8.62 10.50 1.45
N CYS A 140 7.99 11.62 1.78
CA CYS A 140 7.99 12.82 0.95
C CYS A 140 9.42 13.33 0.75
N ALA A 141 10.19 13.53 1.84
CA ALA A 141 11.58 14.00 1.78
C ALA A 141 12.49 13.04 0.99
N LEU A 142 12.27 11.73 1.16
CA LEU A 142 13.01 10.71 0.42
C LEU A 142 12.75 10.78 -1.08
N LEU A 143 11.48 10.85 -1.50
CA LEU A 143 11.12 10.97 -2.91
C LEU A 143 11.63 12.28 -3.51
N GLU A 144 11.59 13.37 -2.77
CA GLU A 144 12.18 14.64 -3.21
C GLU A 144 13.68 14.50 -3.47
N ARG A 145 14.41 13.88 -2.53
CA ARG A 145 15.87 13.71 -2.64
C ARG A 145 16.28 12.74 -3.74
N GLU A 146 15.66 11.57 -3.80
CA GLU A 146 16.11 10.47 -4.68
C GLU A 146 15.58 10.57 -6.11
N VAL A 147 14.47 11.31 -6.32
CA VAL A 147 13.74 11.28 -7.58
C VAL A 147 13.50 12.68 -8.13
N LEU A 148 12.77 13.51 -7.38
CA LEU A 148 12.23 14.76 -7.93
C LEU A 148 13.33 15.81 -8.13
N SER A 149 14.32 15.87 -7.25
CA SER A 149 15.52 16.73 -7.41
C SER A 149 16.34 16.37 -8.65
N CYS A 150 16.25 15.12 -9.10
CA CYS A 150 16.90 14.62 -10.30
C CYS A 150 16.02 14.75 -11.56
N HIS A 151 14.85 15.38 -11.46
CA HIS A 151 13.85 15.49 -12.54
C HIS A 151 13.38 14.14 -13.10
N GLU A 152 13.43 13.10 -12.27
CA GLU A 152 13.04 11.74 -12.65
C GLU A 152 11.54 11.49 -12.41
N LYS A 153 11.03 10.45 -13.08
CA LYS A 153 9.67 9.94 -12.90
C LYS A 153 9.69 8.66 -12.09
N ILE A 154 8.65 8.46 -11.28
CA ILE A 154 8.48 7.25 -10.48
C ILE A 154 7.00 6.85 -10.44
N LEU A 155 6.71 5.54 -10.51
CA LEU A 155 5.44 4.99 -10.05
C LEU A 155 5.59 4.60 -8.59
N VAL A 156 4.67 4.99 -7.72
CA VAL A 156 4.69 4.60 -6.29
C VAL A 156 3.57 3.63 -6.00
N LEU A 157 3.92 2.42 -5.53
CA LEU A 157 2.99 1.45 -4.96
C LEU A 157 2.83 1.74 -3.47
N THR A 158 1.63 2.15 -3.08
CA THR A 158 1.34 2.55 -1.69
C THR A 158 -0.09 2.19 -1.29
N GLY A 159 -0.38 2.22 0.01
CA GLY A 159 -1.75 2.10 0.51
C GLY A 159 -2.62 3.27 0.07
N THR A 160 -3.92 3.03 -0.02
CA THR A 160 -4.90 3.97 -0.61
C THR A 160 -4.82 5.37 -0.03
N ILE A 161 -4.75 5.50 1.31
CA ILE A 161 -4.76 6.81 1.97
C ILE A 161 -3.50 7.63 1.68
N HIS A 162 -2.38 6.96 1.46
CA HIS A 162 -1.10 7.62 1.16
C HIS A 162 -1.06 8.18 -0.27
N ALA A 163 -1.97 7.73 -1.15
CA ALA A 163 -2.05 8.15 -2.55
C ALA A 163 -2.94 9.38 -2.76
N PHE A 164 -3.67 9.86 -1.76
CA PHE A 164 -4.54 11.04 -1.92
C PHE A 164 -3.74 12.29 -2.26
N THR A 165 -4.14 12.97 -3.35
CA THR A 165 -3.51 14.20 -3.85
C THR A 165 -4.23 15.45 -3.35
N SER A 166 -5.24 15.92 -4.05
CA SER A 166 -6.06 17.08 -3.65
C SER A 166 -7.12 16.76 -2.60
N TYR A 167 -7.52 15.50 -2.49
CA TYR A 167 -8.55 15.05 -1.56
C TYR A 167 -8.08 15.15 -0.11
N CYS A 168 -8.96 15.65 0.78
CA CYS A 168 -8.72 15.73 2.21
C CYS A 168 -9.55 14.64 2.92
N PHE A 169 -8.87 13.73 3.59
CA PHE A 169 -9.50 12.59 4.25
C PHE A 169 -10.29 13.02 5.48
N PRO A 170 -11.60 12.68 5.61
CA PRO A 170 -12.39 13.00 6.78
C PRO A 170 -11.94 12.15 7.97
N TYR A 171 -11.51 12.81 9.03
CA TYR A 171 -11.11 12.16 10.27
C TYR A 171 -12.22 12.28 11.32
N TYR A 172 -12.67 11.13 11.80
CA TYR A 172 -13.62 11.00 12.90
C TYR A 172 -12.93 10.40 14.12
N ASP A 173 -13.38 10.76 15.29
CA ASP A 173 -12.96 10.07 16.50
C ASP A 173 -13.68 8.70 16.56
N TYR A 174 -12.92 7.61 16.62
CA TYR A 174 -13.52 6.26 16.72
C TYR A 174 -14.23 6.00 18.05
N THR A 175 -14.03 6.88 19.04
CA THR A 175 -14.75 6.85 20.33
C THR A 175 -15.99 7.70 20.32
N SER A 176 -16.19 8.53 19.30
CA SER A 176 -17.31 9.45 19.10
C SER A 176 -17.70 9.47 17.62
N PRO A 177 -18.99 9.65 17.28
CA PRO A 177 -19.41 9.82 15.89
C PRO A 177 -19.04 11.18 15.31
N ASP A 178 -18.38 12.03 16.09
CA ASP A 178 -18.19 13.42 15.73
C ASP A 178 -17.03 13.57 14.73
N PHE A 179 -17.27 14.39 13.71
CA PHE A 179 -16.26 14.85 12.80
C PHE A 179 -15.22 15.69 13.54
N VAL A 180 -13.93 15.35 13.40
CA VAL A 180 -12.83 16.03 14.07
C VAL A 180 -12.19 17.05 13.15
N ARG A 181 -11.77 16.62 11.95
CA ARG A 181 -11.08 17.46 10.97
C ARG A 181 -10.93 16.77 9.63
N TYR A 182 -10.57 17.53 8.61
CA TYR A 182 -10.01 16.98 7.38
C TYR A 182 -8.49 16.80 7.51
N GLU A 183 -8.00 15.61 7.19
CA GLU A 183 -6.57 15.31 7.15
C GLU A 183 -6.03 15.41 5.72
N LYS A 184 -4.92 16.13 5.55
CA LYS A 184 -4.27 16.38 4.25
C LYS A 184 -2.75 16.28 4.32
N ARG A 185 -2.24 15.40 5.17
CA ARG A 185 -0.80 15.21 5.38
C ARG A 185 -0.33 13.82 5.02
N PHE A 186 -1.01 13.15 4.11
CA PHE A 186 -0.52 11.92 3.52
C PHE A 186 0.51 12.23 2.43
N LEU A 187 1.29 11.23 2.03
CA LEU A 187 2.36 11.35 1.05
C LEU A 187 1.91 12.08 -0.22
N GLY A 188 0.83 11.62 -0.83
CA GLY A 188 0.28 12.25 -2.04
C GLY A 188 -0.13 13.70 -1.82
N ASN A 189 -0.76 14.04 -0.67
CA ASN A 189 -1.10 15.42 -0.34
C ASN A 189 0.16 16.29 -0.20
N LEU A 190 1.19 15.81 0.49
CA LEU A 190 2.44 16.54 0.69
C LEU A 190 3.14 16.81 -0.64
N LEU A 191 3.23 15.79 -1.51
CA LEU A 191 3.80 15.94 -2.84
C LEU A 191 2.94 16.85 -3.73
N TYR A 192 1.62 16.66 -3.74
CA TYR A 192 0.70 17.47 -4.53
C TYR A 192 0.74 18.95 -4.14
N SER A 193 0.86 19.26 -2.87
CA SER A 193 0.97 20.65 -2.39
C SER A 193 2.18 21.39 -2.94
N LYS A 194 3.27 20.65 -3.28
CA LYS A 194 4.52 21.20 -3.82
C LYS A 194 4.63 21.13 -5.34
N TYR A 195 4.14 20.04 -5.93
CA TYR A 195 4.36 19.70 -7.34
C TYR A 195 3.08 19.70 -8.19
N ASN A 196 1.92 19.91 -7.54
CA ASN A 196 0.61 20.07 -8.15
C ASN A 196 0.31 18.98 -9.21
N THR A 197 -0.11 19.36 -10.40
CA THR A 197 -0.52 18.45 -11.50
C THR A 197 0.56 17.47 -11.98
N LYS A 198 1.78 17.57 -11.48
CA LYS A 198 2.84 16.58 -11.72
C LYS A 198 2.69 15.31 -10.86
N VAL A 199 1.81 15.37 -9.87
CA VAL A 199 1.49 14.24 -8.98
C VAL A 199 0.07 13.80 -9.29
N VAL A 200 -0.09 12.54 -9.65
CA VAL A 200 -1.39 11.94 -9.97
C VAL A 200 -1.60 10.68 -9.13
N SER A 201 -2.84 10.46 -8.74
CA SER A 201 -3.25 9.27 -7.99
C SER A 201 -4.12 8.35 -8.84
N VAL A 202 -3.82 7.05 -8.80
CA VAL A 202 -4.56 6.03 -9.54
C VAL A 202 -4.99 4.92 -8.58
N ALA A 203 -6.28 4.70 -8.46
CA ALA A 203 -6.83 3.61 -7.66
C ALA A 203 -6.85 2.30 -8.43
N LEU A 204 -6.50 1.20 -7.77
CA LEU A 204 -6.77 -0.15 -8.24
C LEU A 204 -8.11 -0.63 -7.66
N HIS A 205 -8.95 -1.28 -8.48
CA HIS A 205 -10.29 -1.69 -8.08
C HIS A 205 -10.27 -2.68 -6.92
N GLN A 206 -10.92 -2.29 -5.84
CA GLN A 206 -11.09 -3.07 -4.61
C GLN A 206 -12.15 -2.40 -3.73
N PRO A 207 -12.69 -3.06 -2.69
CA PRO A 207 -13.66 -2.44 -1.80
C PRO A 207 -13.12 -1.18 -1.13
N PHE A 208 -14.00 -0.21 -0.91
CA PHE A 208 -13.72 0.97 -0.10
C PHE A 208 -14.11 0.73 1.35
N PHE A 209 -13.41 1.40 2.25
CA PHE A 209 -13.77 1.40 3.66
C PHE A 209 -15.07 2.16 3.89
N ASN A 210 -15.89 1.64 4.81
CA ASN A 210 -17.10 2.32 5.30
C ASN A 210 -17.22 2.14 6.82
N TYR A 211 -18.03 2.94 7.45
CA TYR A 211 -18.22 2.93 8.90
C TYR A 211 -19.69 3.16 9.29
N PRO A 212 -20.63 2.37 8.74
CA PRO A 212 -22.04 2.51 9.04
C PRO A 212 -22.31 2.14 10.52
N ASN A 213 -23.11 2.94 11.19
CA ASN A 213 -23.46 2.70 12.61
C ASN A 213 -22.25 2.43 13.51
N HIS A 214 -21.13 3.12 13.25
CA HIS A 214 -19.87 2.98 14.00
C HIS A 214 -19.26 1.58 13.96
N GLN A 215 -19.58 0.80 12.94
CA GLN A 215 -18.99 -0.51 12.72
C GLN A 215 -18.16 -0.52 11.41
N PRO A 216 -16.92 -1.03 11.46
CA PRO A 216 -16.10 -1.17 10.24
C PRO A 216 -16.80 -2.06 9.22
N ALA A 217 -16.89 -1.57 7.99
CA ALA A 217 -17.47 -2.29 6.87
C ALA A 217 -16.67 -2.05 5.58
N LEU A 218 -16.96 -2.84 4.56
CA LEU A 218 -16.43 -2.65 3.21
C LEU A 218 -17.60 -2.51 2.25
N VAL A 219 -17.47 -1.58 1.31
CA VAL A 219 -18.47 -1.31 0.28
C VAL A 219 -17.84 -1.29 -1.10
N SER A 220 -18.64 -1.61 -2.11
CA SER A 220 -18.20 -1.49 -3.49
C SER A 220 -18.09 0.00 -3.88
N PRO A 221 -17.01 0.43 -4.56
CA PRO A 221 -16.86 1.80 -5.03
C PRO A 221 -18.05 2.26 -5.87
N ALA A 222 -18.44 3.52 -5.69
CA ALA A 222 -19.60 4.11 -6.34
C ALA A 222 -20.89 3.29 -6.16
N VAL A 223 -21.08 2.70 -4.98
CA VAL A 223 -22.27 1.88 -4.63
C VAL A 223 -22.46 0.73 -5.64
N GLY A 224 -21.37 0.10 -6.07
CA GLY A 224 -21.41 -1.02 -7.02
C GLY A 224 -21.71 -0.66 -8.48
N LYS A 225 -22.02 0.61 -8.81
CA LYS A 225 -22.36 1.03 -10.19
C LYS A 225 -21.25 0.73 -11.18
N LEU A 226 -19.98 0.89 -10.75
CA LEU A 226 -18.84 0.57 -11.61
C LEU A 226 -18.84 -0.90 -12.03
N GLU A 227 -19.07 -1.83 -11.10
CA GLU A 227 -19.14 -3.26 -11.42
C GLU A 227 -20.33 -3.60 -12.34
N VAL A 228 -21.48 -2.95 -12.13
CA VAL A 228 -22.65 -3.09 -13.03
C VAL A 228 -22.31 -2.61 -14.44
N ILE A 229 -21.59 -1.51 -14.59
CA ILE A 229 -21.12 -1.02 -15.88
C ILE A 229 -20.16 -2.03 -16.49
N MET A 230 -19.15 -2.46 -15.75
CA MET A 230 -18.11 -3.36 -16.25
C MET A 230 -18.64 -4.74 -16.63
N SER A 231 -19.68 -5.24 -15.97
CA SER A 231 -20.31 -6.50 -16.32
C SER A 231 -20.91 -6.48 -17.75
N LYS A 232 -21.40 -5.33 -18.22
CA LYS A 232 -21.87 -5.15 -19.60
C LYS A 232 -20.75 -5.20 -20.65
N TYR A 233 -19.51 -5.03 -20.21
CA TYR A 233 -18.31 -5.13 -21.06
C TYR A 233 -17.49 -6.40 -20.77
N ASN A 234 -18.15 -7.45 -20.26
CA ASN A 234 -17.55 -8.74 -19.93
C ASN A 234 -16.38 -8.63 -18.92
N ASN A 235 -16.44 -7.66 -18.02
CA ASN A 235 -15.44 -7.40 -16.98
C ASN A 235 -14.01 -7.28 -17.51
N LYS A 236 -13.83 -6.77 -18.74
CA LYS A 236 -12.49 -6.58 -19.32
C LYS A 236 -11.69 -5.58 -18.52
N PRO A 237 -10.41 -5.90 -18.19
CA PRO A 237 -9.53 -4.95 -17.53
C PRO A 237 -9.42 -3.64 -18.31
N VAL A 238 -9.54 -2.52 -17.61
CA VAL A 238 -9.51 -1.18 -18.22
C VAL A 238 -9.05 -0.13 -17.22
N GLY A 239 -8.37 0.92 -17.71
CA GLY A 239 -8.06 2.14 -16.96
C GLY A 239 -8.94 3.30 -17.41
N PHE A 240 -9.34 4.13 -16.46
CA PHE A 240 -10.14 5.33 -16.67
C PHE A 240 -9.37 6.57 -16.19
N ASP A 241 -9.39 7.64 -16.99
CA ASP A 241 -9.11 8.99 -16.53
C ASP A 241 -10.38 9.51 -15.85
N LEU A 242 -10.39 9.60 -14.53
CA LEU A 242 -11.58 10.00 -13.77
C LEU A 242 -11.93 11.48 -13.97
N LYS A 243 -10.93 12.32 -14.21
CA LYS A 243 -11.16 13.76 -14.42
C LYS A 243 -11.84 14.09 -15.75
N ARG A 244 -11.82 13.15 -16.72
CA ARG A 244 -12.29 13.34 -18.10
C ARG A 244 -13.28 12.28 -18.57
N SER A 245 -13.87 11.51 -17.67
CA SER A 245 -14.80 10.44 -18.03
C SER A 245 -16.05 10.45 -17.18
N LEU A 246 -17.16 9.97 -17.72
CA LEU A 246 -18.43 9.78 -17.00
C LEU A 246 -18.29 8.82 -15.82
N ILE A 247 -17.28 7.94 -15.82
CA ILE A 247 -16.98 7.06 -14.68
C ILE A 247 -16.55 7.91 -13.47
N GLY A 248 -15.84 9.00 -13.70
CA GLY A 248 -15.44 9.91 -12.63
C GLY A 248 -16.60 10.63 -11.95
N GLU A 249 -17.73 10.82 -12.65
CA GLU A 249 -18.94 11.45 -12.11
C GLU A 249 -19.82 10.51 -11.26
N LEU A 250 -19.43 9.22 -11.16
CA LEU A 250 -20.14 8.28 -10.30
C LEU A 250 -20.03 8.69 -8.84
N ARG A 251 -21.17 8.93 -8.21
CA ARG A 251 -21.24 9.28 -6.78
C ARG A 251 -20.79 8.11 -5.92
N ASP A 252 -19.97 8.41 -4.91
CA ASP A 252 -19.54 7.47 -3.89
C ASP A 252 -20.15 7.82 -2.54
N HIS A 253 -20.53 6.81 -1.76
CA HIS A 253 -21.12 6.95 -0.44
C HIS A 253 -20.34 6.15 0.61
N SER A 254 -19.09 5.84 0.35
CA SER A 254 -18.17 5.23 1.31
C SER A 254 -17.76 6.23 2.41
N TYR A 255 -16.99 5.76 3.37
CA TYR A 255 -16.39 6.62 4.40
C TYR A 255 -15.64 7.84 3.80
N TYR A 256 -15.07 7.70 2.62
CA TYR A 256 -14.34 8.79 1.96
C TYR A 256 -15.23 9.99 1.61
N SER A 257 -16.54 9.78 1.42
CA SER A 257 -17.50 10.86 1.12
C SER A 257 -18.00 11.62 2.34
N MET A 258 -17.67 11.18 3.56
CA MET A 258 -18.19 11.76 4.79
C MET A 258 -17.77 13.23 4.91
N GLY A 259 -18.74 14.10 5.16
CA GLY A 259 -18.55 15.56 5.24
C GLY A 259 -18.48 16.27 3.88
N TYR A 260 -18.60 15.56 2.77
CA TYR A 260 -18.69 16.12 1.42
C TYR A 260 -20.11 16.01 0.89
N THR A 261 -20.52 17.00 0.07
CA THR A 261 -21.75 16.95 -0.72
C THR A 261 -21.44 16.52 -2.14
N ASP A 262 -22.32 15.69 -2.75
CA ASP A 262 -22.20 15.26 -4.15
C ASP A 262 -20.85 14.61 -4.53
N PHE A 263 -20.23 13.93 -3.58
CA PHE A 263 -18.90 13.34 -3.72
C PHE A 263 -18.85 12.25 -4.79
N THR A 264 -17.84 12.31 -5.65
CA THR A 264 -17.65 11.43 -6.80
C THR A 264 -16.30 10.71 -6.78
N LEU A 265 -16.11 9.72 -7.65
CA LEU A 265 -14.81 9.06 -7.81
C LEU A 265 -13.72 10.03 -8.27
N ALA A 266 -14.07 11.04 -9.09
CA ALA A 266 -13.13 12.07 -9.53
C ALA A 266 -12.66 13.00 -8.41
N ASP A 267 -13.45 13.16 -7.34
CA ASP A 267 -12.99 13.91 -6.15
C ASP A 267 -11.91 13.16 -5.38
N LEU A 268 -11.92 11.82 -5.46
CA LEU A 268 -11.04 10.96 -4.68
C LEU A 268 -9.71 10.67 -5.38
N PHE A 269 -9.74 10.38 -6.70
CA PHE A 269 -8.56 9.98 -7.49
C PHE A 269 -8.54 10.67 -8.86
N ASP A 270 -7.36 10.67 -9.49
CA ASP A 270 -7.20 11.15 -10.87
C ASP A 270 -7.47 10.06 -11.90
N GLY A 271 -7.14 8.82 -11.56
CA GLY A 271 -7.35 7.66 -12.41
C GLY A 271 -7.86 6.44 -11.64
N TYR A 272 -8.39 5.49 -12.37
CA TYR A 272 -8.94 4.25 -11.80
C TYR A 272 -8.66 3.07 -12.73
N ILE A 273 -8.23 1.95 -12.18
CA ILE A 273 -7.97 0.73 -12.93
C ILE A 273 -8.88 -0.38 -12.39
N PHE A 274 -9.73 -0.89 -13.27
CA PHE A 274 -10.55 -2.06 -13.03
C PHE A 274 -9.83 -3.29 -13.60
N LEU A 275 -9.47 -4.25 -12.76
CA LEU A 275 -8.81 -5.49 -13.17
C LEU A 275 -9.80 -6.66 -13.22
N LYS A 276 -10.62 -6.80 -12.17
CA LYS A 276 -11.64 -7.83 -11.99
C LYS A 276 -12.75 -7.35 -11.07
N PRO A 277 -13.95 -7.94 -11.10
CA PRO A 277 -14.96 -7.72 -10.06
C PRO A 277 -14.43 -8.11 -8.67
N ILE A 278 -14.91 -7.43 -7.63
CA ILE A 278 -14.50 -7.66 -6.23
C ILE A 278 -14.63 -9.15 -5.84
N LYS A 279 -15.70 -9.79 -6.28
CA LYS A 279 -15.97 -11.22 -5.99
C LYS A 279 -14.99 -12.19 -6.66
N GLU A 280 -14.29 -11.76 -7.69
CA GLU A 280 -13.29 -12.53 -8.43
C GLU A 280 -11.85 -12.24 -8.01
N LEU A 281 -11.65 -11.27 -7.11
CA LEU A 281 -10.34 -10.95 -6.56
C LEU A 281 -9.82 -12.10 -5.70
N SER A 282 -8.51 -12.33 -5.76
CA SER A 282 -7.83 -13.44 -5.10
C SER A 282 -6.94 -12.94 -3.98
N SER A 283 -6.84 -13.73 -2.92
CA SER A 283 -5.83 -13.54 -1.87
C SER A 283 -4.43 -13.73 -2.46
N CYS A 284 -3.47 -12.97 -1.95
CA CYS A 284 -2.06 -13.25 -2.21
C CYS A 284 -1.63 -14.59 -1.59
N THR A 285 -0.49 -15.08 -2.02
CA THR A 285 0.11 -16.35 -1.59
C THR A 285 0.96 -16.15 -0.35
N ILE A 286 0.78 -17.00 0.65
CA ILE A 286 1.61 -16.97 1.87
C ILE A 286 2.92 -17.70 1.61
N ASP A 287 4.05 -17.07 1.94
CA ASP A 287 5.35 -17.74 1.97
C ASP A 287 5.63 -18.36 3.34
N TYR A 288 5.34 -19.64 3.49
CA TYR A 288 5.57 -20.38 4.74
C TYR A 288 7.06 -20.54 5.10
N LYS A 289 7.99 -20.12 4.25
CA LYS A 289 9.43 -20.07 4.55
C LYS A 289 9.86 -18.72 5.15
N PHE A 290 8.93 -17.77 5.24
CA PHE A 290 9.18 -16.40 5.71
C PHE A 290 9.63 -16.36 7.18
N VAL A 291 8.98 -17.15 8.03
CA VAL A 291 9.36 -17.32 9.44
C VAL A 291 9.76 -18.78 9.68
N ASN A 292 10.93 -18.96 10.27
CA ASN A 292 11.56 -20.24 10.57
C ASN A 292 12.17 -20.24 12.00
N ASP A 293 12.90 -21.28 12.39
CA ASP A 293 13.51 -21.37 13.72
C ASP A 293 14.57 -20.29 13.95
N GLY A 294 15.29 -19.88 12.91
CA GLY A 294 16.38 -18.92 13.00
C GLY A 294 15.93 -17.46 13.19
N ASN A 295 14.70 -17.09 12.78
CA ASN A 295 14.18 -15.72 12.89
C ASN A 295 12.90 -15.61 13.73
N TRP A 296 12.47 -16.69 14.37
CA TRP A 296 11.24 -16.73 15.17
C TRP A 296 11.20 -15.69 16.30
N GLU A 297 12.25 -15.63 17.09
CA GLU A 297 12.32 -14.69 18.22
C GLU A 297 12.23 -13.23 17.75
N GLU A 298 12.91 -12.90 16.67
CA GLU A 298 12.84 -11.59 16.07
C GLU A 298 11.43 -11.29 15.52
N ALA A 299 10.78 -12.25 14.88
CA ALA A 299 9.41 -12.13 14.42
C ALA A 299 8.44 -11.77 15.55
N VAL A 300 8.62 -12.38 16.72
CA VAL A 300 7.80 -12.10 17.91
C VAL A 300 8.12 -10.72 18.47
N ARG A 301 9.40 -10.38 18.67
CA ARG A 301 9.81 -9.09 19.25
C ARG A 301 9.35 -7.91 18.41
N ASN A 302 9.57 -7.98 17.10
CA ASN A 302 9.23 -6.93 16.14
C ASN A 302 7.82 -7.07 15.52
N SER A 303 6.96 -7.91 16.10
CA SER A 303 5.58 -8.03 15.66
C SER A 303 4.87 -6.67 15.73
N PRO A 304 4.33 -6.16 14.61
CA PRO A 304 3.79 -4.81 14.55
C PRO A 304 2.51 -4.67 15.37
N ASP A 305 2.32 -3.48 15.94
CA ASP A 305 1.08 -3.09 16.63
C ASP A 305 0.63 -4.06 17.74
N PRO A 306 1.48 -4.39 18.70
CA PRO A 306 1.23 -5.48 19.65
C PRO A 306 0.08 -5.21 20.64
N ASP A 307 -0.42 -3.98 20.73
CA ASP A 307 -1.61 -3.58 21.49
C ASP A 307 -2.91 -3.85 20.73
N TRP A 308 -2.87 -3.84 19.39
CA TRP A 308 -3.99 -4.17 18.52
C TRP A 308 -3.94 -5.63 18.05
N HIS A 309 -2.74 -6.13 17.87
CA HIS A 309 -2.45 -7.49 17.40
C HIS A 309 -1.47 -8.14 18.34
N PRO A 310 -1.92 -8.86 19.39
CA PRO A 310 -1.06 -9.48 20.36
C PRO A 310 0.09 -10.26 19.72
N ARG A 311 1.27 -10.20 20.34
CA ARG A 311 2.43 -10.95 19.87
C ARG A 311 2.10 -12.45 19.90
N PRO A 312 2.42 -13.20 18.84
CA PRO A 312 2.11 -14.62 18.78
C PRO A 312 2.94 -15.39 19.83
N GLN A 313 2.32 -16.33 20.53
CA GLN A 313 2.98 -17.14 21.56
C GLN A 313 3.72 -18.34 20.96
N ASN A 314 3.36 -18.73 19.74
CA ASN A 314 3.98 -19.83 19.00
C ASN A 314 3.77 -19.67 17.49
N LYS A 315 4.50 -20.46 16.69
CA LYS A 315 4.42 -20.41 15.22
C LYS A 315 3.03 -20.73 14.67
N LYS A 316 2.27 -21.61 15.33
CA LYS A 316 0.90 -21.92 14.91
C LYS A 316 0.03 -20.68 14.96
N GLN A 317 0.03 -19.97 16.08
CA GLN A 317 -0.73 -18.73 16.25
C GLN A 317 -0.26 -17.64 15.28
N TYR A 318 1.04 -17.53 15.01
CA TYR A 318 1.58 -16.64 14.00
C TYR A 318 0.97 -16.91 12.62
N TRP A 319 0.99 -18.18 12.17
CA TRP A 319 0.48 -18.54 10.85
C TRP A 319 -1.05 -18.44 10.77
N GLU A 320 -1.78 -18.68 11.83
CA GLU A 320 -3.22 -18.44 11.91
C GLU A 320 -3.53 -16.96 11.70
N THR A 321 -2.80 -16.07 12.37
CA THR A 321 -2.95 -14.62 12.20
C THR A 321 -2.63 -14.18 10.77
N VAL A 322 -1.52 -14.65 10.19
CA VAL A 322 -1.15 -14.34 8.81
C VAL A 322 -2.21 -14.84 7.83
N THR A 323 -2.69 -16.07 8.02
CA THR A 323 -3.72 -16.68 7.16
C THR A 323 -5.03 -15.92 7.22
N GLU A 324 -5.47 -15.52 8.41
CA GLU A 324 -6.68 -14.71 8.57
C GLU A 324 -6.53 -13.35 7.91
N PHE A 325 -5.38 -12.71 8.10
CA PHE A 325 -5.04 -11.44 7.48
C PHE A 325 -5.04 -11.52 5.94
N MET A 326 -4.64 -12.65 5.36
CA MET A 326 -4.58 -12.86 3.91
C MET A 326 -5.93 -13.26 3.29
N ASN A 327 -6.91 -13.67 4.08
CA ASN A 327 -8.17 -14.21 3.56
C ASN A 327 -9.13 -13.11 3.08
N ILE A 328 -8.89 -12.56 1.89
CA ILE A 328 -9.76 -11.52 1.32
C ILE A 328 -11.14 -12.07 0.95
N LYS A 329 -11.29 -13.36 0.63
CA LYS A 329 -12.60 -13.96 0.30
C LYS A 329 -13.57 -13.81 1.48
N LYS A 330 -13.13 -14.17 2.69
CA LYS A 330 -13.92 -13.99 3.90
C LYS A 330 -14.23 -12.51 4.17
N ARG A 331 -13.25 -11.63 3.92
CA ARG A 331 -13.44 -10.19 4.16
C ARG A 331 -14.37 -9.52 3.16
N TYR A 332 -14.36 -9.98 1.92
CA TYR A 332 -15.17 -9.40 0.84
C TYR A 332 -16.52 -10.08 0.67
N GLU A 333 -16.82 -11.10 1.50
CA GLU A 333 -18.07 -11.87 1.43
C GLU A 333 -19.32 -11.00 1.53
N ASN A 334 -19.28 -9.97 2.37
CA ASN A 334 -20.40 -9.07 2.64
C ASN A 334 -20.25 -7.68 1.99
N VAL A 335 -19.39 -7.53 0.98
CA VAL A 335 -19.26 -6.26 0.25
C VAL A 335 -20.52 -6.04 -0.58
N GLN A 336 -21.19 -4.93 -0.32
CA GLN A 336 -22.42 -4.49 -0.99
C GLN A 336 -22.13 -3.52 -2.13
#